data_b5b202b77104c522f87682cfb4a1d6d7
#
_entry.id   b5b202b77104c522f87682cfb4a1d6d7
#
_cell.length_a   1.000
_cell.length_b   1.000
_cell.length_c   1.000
_cell.angle_alpha   90.00
_cell.angle_beta   90.00
_cell.angle_gamma   90.00
#
_symmetry.space_group_name_H-M   'P 1'
#
loop_
_entity.id
_entity.type
_entity.pdbx_description
1 polymer ?
#
loop_
_entity_poly.entity_id
_entity_poly.type
_entity_poly.pdbx_seq_one_letter_code
_entity_poly.pdbx_strand_id
1 'polypeptide(L)'
;TRKCAECMSVGLDVGVKDIAILSNGKKYENKHFKEKKKQSLIKMNRQLSRRWGPANSAFRDYNKEIREENKSNDDAEDKKNKELAKPSKGYLKIQKNHAKLERRIALQRETTYHQMTAEIVKQADFIGVETFYVKNMMKNHRLAYALGDAAMSDFISKLKYKAARSNIPLVACGMFEPTSQMCSVCGEINPKVKNLSVREWTCPRCGTHHDRDINAAKNILTLAQKTENSQEVDKEEKTSAVLKKKIKKPPRNIVFIDNPDIVICFSRELTRNNDPRYVILNKKTNVVIDDAQGVGYRSISKARNCFKAKIKWSQKMTK
;
A
#
# COMPACT_ATOMS: atom_id res chain seq x y z
N THR A 1 -4.05 -11.79 -27.33
CA THR A 1 -5.02 -11.75 -26.21
C THR A 1 -5.96 -12.93 -26.36
N ARG A 2 -5.72 -14.03 -25.61
CA ARG A 2 -6.65 -15.15 -25.54
C ARG A 2 -7.80 -14.74 -24.62
N LYS A 3 -8.93 -14.30 -25.15
CA LYS A 3 -10.19 -14.31 -24.43
C LYS A 3 -10.59 -15.77 -24.26
N CYS A 4 -10.54 -16.28 -23.03
CA CYS A 4 -11.13 -17.58 -22.71
C CYS A 4 -12.65 -17.42 -22.81
N ALA A 5 -13.32 -18.32 -23.53
CA ALA A 5 -14.79 -18.28 -23.69
C ALA A 5 -15.56 -18.44 -22.37
N GLU A 6 -14.88 -18.72 -21.26
CA GLU A 6 -15.45 -18.93 -19.92
C GLU A 6 -14.99 -17.88 -18.89
N CYS A 7 -14.34 -16.78 -19.32
CA CYS A 7 -13.94 -15.74 -18.38
C CYS A 7 -15.16 -15.01 -17.84
N MET A 8 -15.18 -14.79 -16.51
CA MET A 8 -16.30 -14.18 -15.80
C MET A 8 -15.84 -13.04 -14.89
N SER A 9 -16.72 -12.10 -14.65
CA SER A 9 -16.50 -11.05 -13.65
C SER A 9 -16.58 -11.65 -12.24
N VAL A 10 -15.60 -11.36 -11.39
CA VAL A 10 -15.43 -11.97 -10.08
C VAL A 10 -15.32 -10.90 -8.99
N GLY A 11 -16.17 -10.99 -7.97
CA GLY A 11 -16.01 -10.26 -6.71
C GLY A 11 -15.20 -11.09 -5.73
N LEU A 12 -14.35 -10.44 -4.96
CA LEU A 12 -13.40 -11.07 -4.06
C LEU A 12 -13.49 -10.47 -2.66
N ASP A 13 -13.95 -11.27 -1.72
CA ASP A 13 -13.87 -11.00 -0.28
C ASP A 13 -12.59 -11.61 0.28
N VAL A 14 -11.80 -10.83 1.04
CA VAL A 14 -10.51 -11.24 1.60
C VAL A 14 -10.60 -11.33 3.10
N GLY A 15 -10.27 -12.49 3.64
CA GLY A 15 -10.43 -12.79 5.07
C GLY A 15 -9.21 -13.43 5.72
N VAL A 16 -9.33 -13.67 7.03
CA VAL A 16 -8.31 -14.35 7.84
C VAL A 16 -8.52 -15.88 7.83
N LYS A 17 -9.78 -16.34 7.85
CA LYS A 17 -10.12 -17.77 7.81
C LYS A 17 -9.84 -18.35 6.42
N ASP A 18 -10.49 -17.81 5.43
CA ASP A 18 -10.21 -18.03 4.02
C ASP A 18 -9.52 -16.79 3.47
N ILE A 19 -8.40 -16.95 2.76
CA ILE A 19 -7.64 -15.80 2.25
C ILE A 19 -8.39 -15.05 1.17
N ALA A 20 -9.23 -15.76 0.42
CA ALA A 20 -10.09 -15.17 -0.59
C ALA A 20 -11.32 -16.05 -0.83
N ILE A 21 -12.48 -15.40 -0.96
CA ILE A 21 -13.76 -16.04 -1.29
C ILE A 21 -14.30 -15.31 -2.52
N LEU A 22 -14.61 -16.06 -3.56
CA LEU A 22 -15.08 -15.53 -4.82
C LEU A 22 -16.60 -15.52 -4.88
N SER A 23 -17.15 -14.60 -5.67
CA SER A 23 -18.59 -14.48 -5.92
C SER A 23 -19.22 -15.73 -6.56
N ASN A 24 -18.43 -16.58 -7.24
CA ASN A 24 -18.85 -17.87 -7.76
C ASN A 24 -18.87 -19.01 -6.71
N GLY A 25 -18.56 -18.70 -5.45
CA GLY A 25 -18.55 -19.67 -4.34
C GLY A 25 -17.22 -20.37 -4.10
N LYS A 26 -16.21 -20.17 -4.94
CA LYS A 26 -14.89 -20.77 -4.72
C LYS A 26 -14.17 -20.09 -3.55
N LYS A 27 -13.67 -20.91 -2.63
CA LYS A 27 -12.95 -20.48 -1.43
C LYS A 27 -11.47 -20.89 -1.51
N TYR A 28 -10.59 -19.98 -1.18
CA TYR A 28 -9.15 -20.19 -1.05
C TYR A 28 -8.76 -20.15 0.41
N GLU A 29 -8.53 -21.35 0.97
CA GLU A 29 -8.23 -21.53 2.37
C GLU A 29 -6.92 -20.87 2.79
N ASN A 30 -6.90 -20.23 3.96
CA ASN A 30 -5.67 -19.77 4.58
C ASN A 30 -4.89 -20.98 5.14
N LYS A 31 -3.68 -21.20 4.64
CA LYS A 31 -2.85 -22.34 5.05
C LYS A 31 -2.20 -22.22 6.43
N HIS A 32 -2.34 -21.06 7.09
CA HIS A 32 -1.82 -20.79 8.44
C HIS A 32 -0.36 -21.20 8.64
N PHE A 33 0.52 -20.79 7.74
CA PHE A 33 1.91 -21.23 7.70
C PHE A 33 2.70 -20.89 8.96
N LYS A 34 2.49 -19.70 9.52
CA LYS A 34 3.17 -19.23 10.72
C LYS A 34 2.61 -19.90 11.97
N GLU A 35 1.29 -20.05 12.06
CA GLU A 35 0.64 -20.74 13.19
C GLU A 35 1.10 -22.19 13.29
N LYS A 36 1.21 -22.93 12.18
CA LYS A 36 1.74 -24.32 12.14
C LYS A 36 3.17 -24.43 12.67
N LYS A 37 3.96 -23.36 12.65
CA LYS A 37 5.35 -23.33 13.16
C LYS A 37 5.51 -22.54 14.44
N LYS A 38 4.43 -22.07 15.05
CA LYS A 38 4.39 -21.19 16.22
C LYS A 38 5.22 -21.72 17.39
N GLN A 39 5.07 -23.00 17.74
CA GLN A 39 5.80 -23.58 18.86
C GLN A 39 7.32 -23.59 18.62
N SER A 40 7.75 -23.89 17.40
CA SER A 40 9.16 -23.85 17.01
C SER A 40 9.72 -22.41 17.10
N LEU A 41 8.97 -21.42 16.62
CA LEU A 41 9.35 -20.01 16.71
C LEU A 41 9.43 -19.54 18.18
N ILE A 42 8.45 -19.88 19.02
CA ILE A 42 8.46 -19.56 20.45
C ILE A 42 9.67 -20.18 21.14
N LYS A 43 9.99 -21.46 20.87
CA LYS A 43 11.16 -22.13 21.42
C LYS A 43 12.46 -21.41 21.04
N MET A 44 12.62 -21.07 19.76
CA MET A 44 13.80 -20.34 19.29
C MET A 44 13.89 -18.95 19.88
N ASN A 45 12.78 -18.19 19.98
CA ASN A 45 12.75 -16.88 20.60
C ASN A 45 13.14 -16.93 22.08
N ARG A 46 12.63 -17.92 22.84
CA ARG A 46 13.05 -18.13 24.23
C ARG A 46 14.54 -18.44 24.35
N GLN A 47 15.09 -19.24 23.43
CA GLN A 47 16.53 -19.54 23.40
C GLN A 47 17.36 -18.29 23.04
N LEU A 48 16.90 -17.47 22.10
CA LEU A 48 17.53 -16.20 21.76
C LEU A 48 17.51 -15.25 22.96
N SER A 49 16.36 -15.07 23.62
CA SER A 49 16.23 -14.21 24.78
C SER A 49 17.14 -14.63 25.94
N ARG A 50 17.23 -15.93 26.25
CA ARG A 50 18.13 -16.43 27.29
C ARG A 50 19.60 -16.19 26.97
N ARG A 51 19.99 -16.28 25.71
CA ARG A 51 21.37 -16.04 25.26
C ARG A 51 21.67 -14.56 25.04
N TRP A 52 20.63 -13.72 25.04
CA TRP A 52 20.68 -12.28 24.94
C TRP A 52 20.59 -11.57 26.30
N GLY A 53 20.68 -12.30 27.41
CA GLY A 53 20.55 -11.82 28.80
C GLY A 53 21.58 -10.74 29.23
N PRO A 54 21.84 -10.56 30.52
CA PRO A 54 22.62 -9.44 31.07
C PRO A 54 24.00 -9.23 30.43
N ALA A 55 24.69 -10.31 30.04
CA ALA A 55 25.96 -10.24 29.29
C ALA A 55 25.86 -9.53 27.93
N ASN A 56 24.65 -9.38 27.38
CA ASN A 56 24.43 -8.71 26.09
C ASN A 56 23.89 -7.29 26.20
N SER A 57 23.44 -6.84 27.38
CA SER A 57 23.23 -5.40 27.63
C SER A 57 24.59 -4.69 27.59
N ALA A 58 25.57 -5.23 28.35
CA ALA A 58 26.95 -4.74 28.32
C ALA A 58 27.54 -4.76 26.89
N PHE A 59 27.24 -5.78 26.08
CA PHE A 59 27.64 -5.87 24.69
C PHE A 59 26.97 -4.79 23.80
N ARG A 60 25.69 -4.48 24.01
CA ARG A 60 25.02 -3.40 23.26
C ARG A 60 25.53 -2.03 23.64
N ASP A 61 25.75 -1.81 24.93
CA ASP A 61 26.26 -0.57 25.45
C ASP A 61 27.69 -0.33 24.96
N TYR A 62 28.57 -1.35 25.05
CA TYR A 62 29.90 -1.33 24.45
C TYR A 62 29.87 -1.05 22.93
N ASN A 63 29.01 -1.75 22.18
CA ASN A 63 28.94 -1.51 20.73
C ASN A 63 28.30 -0.16 20.36
N LYS A 64 27.48 0.42 21.25
CA LYS A 64 26.96 1.77 21.09
C LYS A 64 28.08 2.80 21.26
N GLU A 65 28.86 2.68 22.32
CA GLU A 65 30.04 3.52 22.59
C GLU A 65 31.04 3.47 21.43
N ILE A 66 31.40 2.26 20.96
CA ILE A 66 32.29 2.09 19.79
C ILE A 66 31.74 2.73 18.51
N ARG A 67 30.43 2.67 18.27
CA ARG A 67 29.83 3.34 17.10
C ARG A 67 29.86 4.85 17.22
N GLU A 68 29.68 5.39 18.41
CA GLU A 68 29.78 6.82 18.69
C GLU A 68 31.23 7.31 18.54
N GLU A 69 32.21 6.54 19.07
CA GLU A 69 33.63 6.81 18.87
C GLU A 69 34.06 6.74 17.40
N ASN A 70 33.61 5.73 16.65
CA ASN A 70 33.92 5.60 15.24
C ASN A 70 33.32 6.73 14.38
N LYS A 71 32.15 7.25 14.75
CA LYS A 71 31.55 8.43 14.10
C LYS A 71 32.35 9.71 14.34
N SER A 72 32.90 9.89 15.53
CA SER A 72 33.76 11.04 15.84
C SER A 72 35.14 10.95 15.22
N ASN A 73 35.55 9.77 14.69
CA ASN A 73 36.83 9.55 14.05
C ASN A 73 36.80 9.69 12.52
N ASP A 74 35.61 9.86 11.90
CA ASP A 74 35.49 10.03 10.44
C ASP A 74 36.22 11.30 9.89
N ASP A 75 36.58 12.25 10.78
CA ASP A 75 37.30 13.46 10.43
C ASP A 75 38.83 13.36 10.61
N ALA A 76 39.39 12.17 10.94
CA ALA A 76 40.81 11.98 11.24
C ALA A 76 41.47 10.95 10.29
N GLU A 77 42.36 11.41 9.41
CA GLU A 77 42.97 10.64 8.32
C GLU A 77 43.77 9.37 8.70
N ASP A 78 44.03 9.08 9.99
CA ASP A 78 44.97 7.99 10.39
C ASP A 78 44.51 7.06 11.52
N LYS A 79 43.21 7.07 11.94
CA LYS A 79 42.76 6.21 13.04
C LYS A 79 42.00 4.99 12.54
N LYS A 80 42.51 3.79 12.85
CA LYS A 80 41.80 2.53 12.64
C LYS A 80 40.54 2.50 13.50
N ASN A 81 39.37 2.34 12.88
CA ASN A 81 38.12 2.15 13.56
C ASN A 81 38.15 0.90 14.46
N LYS A 82 37.67 1.02 15.70
CA LYS A 82 37.57 -0.11 16.62
C LYS A 82 36.55 -1.15 16.14
N GLU A 83 36.91 -2.41 16.22
CA GLU A 83 36.00 -3.50 15.85
C GLU A 83 34.88 -3.67 16.88
N LEU A 84 33.65 -3.82 16.37
CA LEU A 84 32.50 -4.15 17.20
C LEU A 84 32.61 -5.57 17.75
N ALA A 85 32.30 -5.75 19.03
CA ALA A 85 32.24 -7.07 19.64
C ALA A 85 31.19 -7.95 18.96
N LYS A 86 31.46 -9.22 18.77
CA LYS A 86 30.60 -10.18 18.08
C LYS A 86 29.74 -11.00 19.07
N PRO A 87 28.47 -11.29 18.78
CA PRO A 87 27.66 -12.19 19.61
C PRO A 87 28.26 -13.61 19.67
N SER A 88 27.92 -14.36 20.71
CA SER A 88 28.40 -15.74 20.87
C SER A 88 28.03 -16.63 19.66
N LYS A 89 28.92 -17.60 19.32
CA LYS A 89 28.65 -18.55 18.23
C LYS A 89 27.31 -19.29 18.40
N GLY A 90 26.93 -19.60 19.65
CA GLY A 90 25.67 -20.25 19.94
C GLY A 90 24.45 -19.37 19.73
N TYR A 91 24.54 -18.07 20.00
CA TYR A 91 23.48 -17.09 19.66
C TYR A 91 23.32 -16.99 18.15
N LEU A 92 24.40 -16.80 17.41
CA LEU A 92 24.41 -16.68 15.95
C LEU A 92 23.83 -17.93 15.26
N LYS A 93 24.12 -19.14 15.80
CA LYS A 93 23.56 -20.39 15.28
C LYS A 93 22.03 -20.40 15.39
N ILE A 94 21.48 -20.02 16.56
CA ILE A 94 20.03 -20.00 16.77
C ILE A 94 19.39 -18.90 15.94
N GLN A 95 19.97 -17.71 15.89
CA GLN A 95 19.52 -16.60 15.06
C GLN A 95 19.43 -17.00 13.57
N LYS A 96 20.47 -17.68 13.08
CA LYS A 96 20.48 -18.21 11.70
C LYS A 96 19.35 -19.23 11.47
N ASN A 97 19.12 -20.13 12.42
CA ASN A 97 18.06 -21.13 12.31
C ASN A 97 16.67 -20.50 12.38
N HIS A 98 16.48 -19.50 13.25
CA HIS A 98 15.25 -18.74 13.33
C HIS A 98 14.97 -18.01 12.00
N ALA A 99 15.95 -17.31 11.46
CA ALA A 99 15.84 -16.61 10.18
C ALA A 99 15.54 -17.59 9.01
N LYS A 100 16.16 -18.79 9.00
CA LYS A 100 15.85 -19.82 8.00
C LYS A 100 14.40 -20.31 8.10
N LEU A 101 13.87 -20.48 9.32
CA LEU A 101 12.49 -20.90 9.53
C LEU A 101 11.50 -19.83 9.07
N GLU A 102 11.72 -18.56 9.47
CA GLU A 102 10.88 -17.43 9.03
C GLU A 102 10.91 -17.28 7.49
N ARG A 103 12.08 -17.41 6.88
CA ARG A 103 12.21 -17.38 5.41
C ARG A 103 11.43 -18.51 4.74
N ARG A 104 11.49 -19.73 5.29
CA ARG A 104 10.73 -20.86 4.77
C ARG A 104 9.22 -20.61 4.83
N ILE A 105 8.73 -20.08 5.96
CA ILE A 105 7.32 -19.71 6.13
C ILE A 105 6.92 -18.65 5.08
N ALA A 106 7.74 -17.63 4.91
CA ALA A 106 7.49 -16.56 3.93
C ALA A 106 7.44 -17.11 2.50
N LEU A 107 8.40 -17.94 2.09
CA LEU A 107 8.46 -18.54 0.76
C LEU A 107 7.28 -19.49 0.48
N GLN A 108 6.86 -20.30 1.45
CA GLN A 108 5.70 -21.18 1.30
C GLN A 108 4.43 -20.35 1.07
N ARG A 109 4.21 -19.28 1.85
CA ARG A 109 3.09 -18.37 1.68
C ARG A 109 3.16 -17.68 0.32
N GLU A 110 4.30 -17.12 -0.04
CA GLU A 110 4.53 -16.46 -1.30
C GLU A 110 4.19 -17.33 -2.51
N THR A 111 4.72 -18.56 -2.54
CA THR A 111 4.44 -19.55 -3.61
C THR A 111 2.94 -19.84 -3.70
N THR A 112 2.29 -20.08 -2.55
CA THR A 112 0.85 -20.36 -2.51
C THR A 112 0.03 -19.17 -3.02
N TYR A 113 0.38 -17.94 -2.63
CA TYR A 113 -0.32 -16.74 -3.09
C TYR A 113 -0.08 -16.47 -4.58
N HIS A 114 1.11 -16.79 -5.09
CA HIS A 114 1.36 -16.74 -6.53
C HIS A 114 0.47 -17.71 -7.31
N GLN A 115 0.27 -18.93 -6.81
CA GLN A 115 -0.60 -19.92 -7.44
C GLN A 115 -2.06 -19.47 -7.40
N MET A 116 -2.59 -19.12 -6.22
CA MET A 116 -3.97 -18.66 -6.04
C MET A 116 -4.29 -17.44 -6.91
N THR A 117 -3.44 -16.43 -6.87
CA THR A 117 -3.67 -15.19 -7.66
C THR A 117 -3.51 -15.41 -9.16
N ALA A 118 -2.67 -16.35 -9.61
CA ALA A 118 -2.58 -16.71 -11.02
C ALA A 118 -3.85 -17.42 -11.49
N GLU A 119 -4.40 -18.29 -10.66
CA GLU A 119 -5.64 -19.01 -10.95
C GLU A 119 -6.84 -18.05 -11.03
N ILE A 120 -6.95 -17.09 -10.09
CA ILE A 120 -8.00 -16.06 -10.10
C ILE A 120 -7.92 -15.23 -11.39
N VAL A 121 -6.72 -14.72 -11.71
CA VAL A 121 -6.52 -13.89 -12.92
C VAL A 121 -6.79 -14.68 -14.22
N LYS A 122 -6.50 -15.98 -14.24
CA LYS A 122 -6.74 -16.81 -15.42
C LYS A 122 -8.23 -16.95 -15.78
N GLN A 123 -9.11 -16.96 -14.78
CA GLN A 123 -10.56 -17.17 -14.94
C GLN A 123 -11.38 -15.88 -14.96
N ALA A 124 -10.75 -14.72 -14.69
CA ALA A 124 -11.45 -13.46 -14.55
C ALA A 124 -11.25 -12.56 -15.78
N ASP A 125 -12.30 -11.84 -16.18
CA ASP A 125 -12.26 -10.70 -17.10
C ASP A 125 -12.39 -9.36 -16.38
N PHE A 126 -12.93 -9.37 -15.16
CA PHE A 126 -13.07 -8.25 -14.24
C PHE A 126 -12.94 -8.72 -12.80
N ILE A 127 -12.25 -7.95 -11.96
CA ILE A 127 -12.06 -8.28 -10.53
C ILE A 127 -12.49 -7.12 -9.65
N GLY A 128 -13.55 -7.34 -8.85
CA GLY A 128 -13.95 -6.44 -7.77
C GLY A 128 -13.28 -6.86 -6.46
N VAL A 129 -12.70 -5.91 -5.72
CA VAL A 129 -12.09 -6.17 -4.41
C VAL A 129 -12.58 -5.18 -3.37
N GLU A 130 -12.56 -5.56 -2.09
CA GLU A 130 -12.81 -4.63 -1.00
C GLU A 130 -11.57 -3.79 -0.68
N THR A 131 -11.80 -2.56 -0.19
CA THR A 131 -10.70 -1.67 0.25
C THR A 131 -10.35 -1.97 1.71
N PHE A 132 -9.15 -2.51 1.96
CA PHE A 132 -8.67 -2.82 3.31
C PHE A 132 -7.62 -1.86 3.82
N TYR A 133 -7.80 -1.37 5.05
CA TYR A 133 -6.78 -0.65 5.80
C TYR A 133 -6.11 -1.58 6.83
N VAL A 134 -5.30 -2.52 6.35
CA VAL A 134 -4.62 -3.52 7.20
C VAL A 134 -3.84 -2.86 8.33
N LYS A 135 -3.21 -1.70 8.11
CA LYS A 135 -2.48 -0.95 9.16
C LYS A 135 -3.36 -0.60 10.36
N ASN A 136 -4.62 -0.22 10.13
CA ASN A 136 -5.56 0.10 11.21
C ASN A 136 -6.05 -1.17 11.91
N MET A 137 -6.29 -2.25 11.17
CA MET A 137 -6.68 -3.54 11.74
C MET A 137 -5.58 -4.15 12.61
N MET A 138 -4.30 -3.95 12.26
CA MET A 138 -3.13 -4.40 13.01
C MET A 138 -2.97 -3.73 14.38
N LYS A 139 -3.62 -2.59 14.63
CA LYS A 139 -3.66 -1.94 15.96
C LYS A 139 -4.44 -2.79 16.99
N ASN A 140 -5.33 -3.66 16.54
CA ASN A 140 -6.01 -4.61 17.41
C ASN A 140 -5.08 -5.80 17.72
N HIS A 141 -4.52 -5.84 18.92
CA HIS A 141 -3.57 -6.87 19.36
C HIS A 141 -4.11 -8.29 19.27
N ARG A 142 -5.42 -8.51 19.41
CA ARG A 142 -6.06 -9.82 19.30
C ARG A 142 -6.06 -10.35 17.87
N LEU A 143 -6.12 -9.45 16.88
CA LEU A 143 -6.16 -9.80 15.46
C LEU A 143 -4.79 -9.70 14.78
N ALA A 144 -3.87 -8.90 15.33
CA ALA A 144 -2.59 -8.58 14.71
C ALA A 144 -1.78 -9.81 14.31
N TYR A 145 -1.74 -10.85 15.15
CA TYR A 145 -1.03 -12.09 14.85
C TYR A 145 -1.65 -12.83 13.66
N ALA A 146 -2.97 -13.00 13.65
CA ALA A 146 -3.69 -13.69 12.59
C ALA A 146 -3.64 -12.92 11.26
N LEU A 147 -3.77 -11.59 11.30
CA LEU A 147 -3.59 -10.71 10.15
C LEU A 147 -2.17 -10.77 9.59
N GLY A 148 -1.16 -10.83 10.48
CA GLY A 148 0.26 -10.98 10.10
C GLY A 148 0.55 -12.35 9.47
N ASP A 149 -0.09 -13.43 9.93
CA ASP A 149 0.01 -14.76 9.31
C ASP A 149 -0.70 -14.80 7.95
N ALA A 150 -1.90 -14.23 7.85
CA ALA A 150 -2.66 -14.14 6.61
C ALA A 150 -2.00 -13.23 5.56
N ALA A 151 -1.23 -12.19 5.97
CA ALA A 151 -0.54 -11.27 5.07
C ALA A 151 -1.40 -10.80 3.86
N MET A 152 -2.65 -10.39 4.13
CA MET A 152 -3.67 -10.03 3.12
C MET A 152 -3.18 -8.96 2.13
N SER A 153 -2.38 -7.99 2.60
CA SER A 153 -1.81 -6.95 1.74
C SER A 153 -0.87 -7.52 0.67
N ASP A 154 -0.12 -8.58 1.00
CA ASP A 154 0.78 -9.25 0.07
C ASP A 154 -0.03 -10.00 -1.01
N PHE A 155 -1.10 -10.69 -0.59
CA PHE A 155 -2.04 -11.36 -1.52
C PHE A 155 -2.66 -10.35 -2.51
N ILE A 156 -3.21 -9.25 -2.01
CA ILE A 156 -3.82 -8.19 -2.86
C ILE A 156 -2.77 -7.55 -3.78
N SER A 157 -1.54 -7.33 -3.31
CA SER A 157 -0.47 -6.77 -4.14
C SER A 157 -0.13 -7.70 -5.30
N LYS A 158 -0.07 -9.02 -5.04
CA LYS A 158 0.16 -10.04 -6.07
C LYS A 158 -1.00 -10.11 -7.08
N LEU A 159 -2.22 -10.00 -6.62
CA LEU A 159 -3.40 -9.97 -7.48
C LEU A 159 -3.38 -8.72 -8.39
N LYS A 160 -3.12 -7.54 -7.82
CA LYS A 160 -3.07 -6.26 -8.55
C LYS A 160 -2.08 -6.27 -9.71
N TYR A 161 -0.82 -6.64 -9.46
CA TYR A 161 0.17 -6.60 -10.54
C TYR A 161 -0.10 -7.65 -11.62
N LYS A 162 -0.65 -8.83 -11.26
CA LYS A 162 -1.01 -9.85 -12.25
C LYS A 162 -2.23 -9.46 -13.09
N ALA A 163 -3.25 -8.88 -12.47
CA ALA A 163 -4.40 -8.34 -13.17
C ALA A 163 -3.96 -7.25 -14.17
N ALA A 164 -3.12 -6.30 -13.73
CA ALA A 164 -2.57 -5.26 -14.59
C ALA A 164 -1.74 -5.85 -15.76
N ARG A 165 -0.92 -6.87 -15.52
CA ARG A 165 -0.13 -7.55 -16.56
C ARG A 165 -1.01 -8.28 -17.59
N SER A 166 -2.18 -8.74 -17.17
CA SER A 166 -3.15 -9.43 -18.04
C SER A 166 -4.20 -8.49 -18.64
N ASN A 167 -4.09 -7.17 -18.43
CA ASN A 167 -5.06 -6.16 -18.82
C ASN A 167 -6.49 -6.44 -18.29
N ILE A 168 -6.59 -6.99 -17.07
CA ILE A 168 -7.85 -7.26 -16.41
C ILE A 168 -8.13 -6.09 -15.45
N PRO A 169 -9.28 -5.40 -15.57
CA PRO A 169 -9.68 -4.37 -14.62
C PRO A 169 -9.78 -4.94 -13.21
N LEU A 170 -9.11 -4.28 -12.26
CA LEU A 170 -9.23 -4.57 -10.83
C LEU A 170 -9.69 -3.32 -10.11
N VAL A 171 -10.94 -3.32 -9.68
CA VAL A 171 -11.62 -2.16 -9.09
C VAL A 171 -11.92 -2.43 -7.62
N ALA A 172 -11.57 -1.45 -6.77
CA ALA A 172 -11.88 -1.51 -5.36
C ALA A 172 -13.24 -0.86 -5.08
N CYS A 173 -14.14 -1.57 -4.38
CA CYS A 173 -15.39 -0.97 -3.91
C CYS A 173 -15.16 0.00 -2.74
N GLY A 174 -16.18 0.81 -2.41
CA GLY A 174 -16.15 1.79 -1.32
C GLY A 174 -15.81 1.17 0.03
N MET A 175 -15.14 1.95 0.90
CA MET A 175 -14.58 1.47 2.17
C MET A 175 -15.62 1.12 3.23
N PHE A 176 -16.79 1.75 3.21
CA PHE A 176 -17.80 1.64 4.27
C PHE A 176 -19.08 0.96 3.79
N GLU A 177 -19.01 0.26 2.66
CA GLU A 177 -20.17 -0.46 2.15
C GLU A 177 -20.46 -1.68 3.02
N PRO A 178 -21.74 -1.89 3.43
CA PRO A 178 -22.12 -3.01 4.30
C PRO A 178 -22.23 -4.33 3.51
N THR A 179 -21.17 -4.70 2.78
CA THR A 179 -21.15 -5.82 1.83
C THR A 179 -21.64 -7.14 2.42
N SER A 180 -21.27 -7.44 3.67
CA SER A 180 -21.68 -8.68 4.35
C SER A 180 -23.12 -8.65 4.88
N GLN A 181 -23.69 -7.45 5.11
CA GLN A 181 -25.05 -7.28 5.69
C GLN A 181 -26.12 -7.07 4.62
N MET A 182 -25.75 -6.64 3.44
CA MET A 182 -26.63 -6.36 2.33
C MET A 182 -26.97 -7.65 1.57
N CYS A 183 -28.23 -7.89 1.29
CA CYS A 183 -28.66 -9.01 0.45
C CYS A 183 -28.23 -8.78 -1.01
N SER A 184 -27.47 -9.70 -1.60
CA SER A 184 -27.00 -9.59 -2.98
C SER A 184 -28.12 -9.72 -4.04
N VAL A 185 -29.35 -10.11 -3.64
CA VAL A 185 -30.48 -10.27 -4.53
C VAL A 185 -31.39 -9.04 -4.52
N CYS A 186 -31.79 -8.55 -3.35
CA CYS A 186 -32.77 -7.47 -3.24
C CYS A 186 -32.24 -6.17 -2.63
N GLY A 187 -30.98 -6.13 -2.19
CA GLY A 187 -30.35 -4.95 -1.60
C GLY A 187 -30.74 -4.65 -0.16
N GLU A 188 -31.61 -5.44 0.48
CA GLU A 188 -32.04 -5.25 1.88
C GLU A 188 -30.86 -5.39 2.83
N ILE A 189 -30.75 -4.49 3.81
CA ILE A 189 -29.69 -4.53 4.82
C ILE A 189 -30.20 -5.20 6.08
N ASN A 190 -29.56 -6.31 6.49
CA ASN A 190 -29.87 -7.03 7.72
C ASN A 190 -28.81 -6.73 8.80
N PRO A 191 -29.09 -5.84 9.78
CA PRO A 191 -28.12 -5.47 10.82
C PRO A 191 -27.69 -6.64 11.72
N LYS A 192 -28.51 -7.69 11.84
CA LYS A 192 -28.19 -8.89 12.65
C LYS A 192 -26.95 -9.62 12.13
N VAL A 193 -26.67 -9.53 10.83
CA VAL A 193 -25.50 -10.13 10.17
C VAL A 193 -24.19 -9.39 10.50
N LYS A 194 -24.26 -8.22 11.16
CA LYS A 194 -23.07 -7.52 11.67
C LYS A 194 -22.28 -8.39 12.66
N ASN A 195 -22.95 -9.27 13.39
CA ASN A 195 -22.29 -10.24 14.26
C ASN A 195 -21.46 -11.23 13.42
N LEU A 196 -20.15 -11.28 13.68
CA LEU A 196 -19.19 -12.12 12.95
C LEU A 196 -19.41 -13.63 13.15
N SER A 197 -20.18 -14.05 14.17
CA SER A 197 -20.54 -15.45 14.39
C SER A 197 -21.62 -15.95 13.43
N VAL A 198 -22.41 -15.04 12.84
CA VAL A 198 -23.44 -15.37 11.85
C VAL A 198 -22.76 -15.68 10.52
N ARG A 199 -22.76 -16.94 10.10
CA ARG A 199 -22.14 -17.40 8.84
C ARG A 199 -23.13 -17.59 7.72
N GLU A 200 -24.35 -17.99 8.08
CA GLU A 200 -25.46 -18.19 7.16
C GLU A 200 -26.67 -17.40 7.64
N TRP A 201 -27.47 -16.89 6.73
CA TRP A 201 -28.63 -16.10 7.06
C TRP A 201 -29.66 -16.08 5.91
N THR A 202 -30.91 -15.89 6.27
CA THR A 202 -32.00 -15.73 5.31
C THR A 202 -32.44 -14.28 5.26
N CYS A 203 -32.56 -13.73 4.06
CA CYS A 203 -33.02 -12.36 3.89
C CYS A 203 -34.45 -12.18 4.36
N PRO A 204 -34.75 -11.22 5.27
CA PRO A 204 -36.10 -11.03 5.79
C PRO A 204 -37.07 -10.49 4.73
N ARG A 205 -36.55 -9.86 3.65
CA ARG A 205 -37.39 -9.27 2.60
C ARG A 205 -37.68 -10.23 1.46
N CYS A 206 -36.70 -10.94 0.92
CA CYS A 206 -36.89 -11.79 -0.27
C CYS A 206 -36.81 -13.30 0.01
N GLY A 207 -36.52 -13.70 1.26
CA GLY A 207 -36.44 -15.12 1.65
C GLY A 207 -35.21 -15.87 1.14
N THR A 208 -34.30 -15.22 0.41
CA THR A 208 -33.10 -15.88 -0.13
C THR A 208 -32.15 -16.25 1.01
N HIS A 209 -31.69 -17.50 1.02
CA HIS A 209 -30.64 -17.98 1.94
C HIS A 209 -29.23 -17.65 1.41
N HIS A 210 -28.36 -17.17 2.29
CA HIS A 210 -27.01 -16.71 1.96
C HIS A 210 -25.96 -17.34 2.87
N ASP A 211 -24.85 -17.82 2.26
CA ASP A 211 -23.55 -17.83 2.92
C ASP A 211 -23.06 -16.38 2.98
N ARG A 212 -22.71 -15.90 4.16
CA ARG A 212 -22.34 -14.50 4.44
C ARG A 212 -21.19 -14.02 3.58
N ASP A 213 -20.15 -14.84 3.47
CA ASP A 213 -18.90 -14.45 2.82
C ASP A 213 -19.06 -14.48 1.28
N ILE A 214 -19.80 -15.48 0.74
CA ILE A 214 -20.16 -15.52 -0.70
C ILE A 214 -21.11 -14.36 -1.05
N ASN A 215 -22.05 -14.04 -0.18
CA ASN A 215 -22.93 -12.88 -0.35
C ASN A 215 -22.13 -11.57 -0.38
N ALA A 216 -21.15 -11.41 0.52
CA ALA A 216 -20.25 -10.26 0.52
C ALA A 216 -19.45 -10.16 -0.80
N ALA A 217 -18.91 -11.26 -1.29
CA ALA A 217 -18.17 -11.29 -2.55
C ALA A 217 -19.07 -10.88 -3.76
N LYS A 218 -20.34 -11.30 -3.79
CA LYS A 218 -21.30 -10.86 -4.81
C LYS A 218 -21.59 -9.36 -4.74
N ASN A 219 -21.77 -8.83 -3.54
CA ASN A 219 -21.99 -7.40 -3.34
C ASN A 219 -20.77 -6.57 -3.72
N ILE A 220 -19.56 -7.04 -3.38
CA ILE A 220 -18.28 -6.42 -3.80
C ILE A 220 -18.20 -6.34 -5.34
N LEU A 221 -18.59 -7.39 -6.05
CA LEU A 221 -18.63 -7.39 -7.51
C LEU A 221 -19.58 -6.30 -8.04
N THR A 222 -20.81 -6.30 -7.56
CA THR A 222 -21.84 -5.33 -8.00
C THR A 222 -21.42 -3.88 -7.72
N LEU A 223 -20.83 -3.61 -6.55
CA LEU A 223 -20.37 -2.28 -6.18
C LEU A 223 -19.14 -1.85 -7.00
N ALA A 224 -18.20 -2.77 -7.25
CA ALA A 224 -17.03 -2.49 -8.06
C ALA A 224 -17.42 -2.18 -9.51
N GLN A 225 -18.35 -2.91 -10.10
CA GLN A 225 -18.89 -2.65 -11.44
C GLN A 225 -19.60 -1.29 -11.53
N LYS A 226 -20.39 -0.92 -10.51
CA LYS A 226 -21.00 0.42 -10.44
C LYS A 226 -19.94 1.52 -10.37
N THR A 227 -18.86 1.30 -9.63
CA THR A 227 -17.75 2.25 -9.52
C THR A 227 -17.01 2.41 -10.85
N GLU A 228 -16.79 1.33 -11.60
CA GLU A 228 -16.16 1.37 -12.93
C GLU A 228 -17.04 2.14 -13.92
N ASN A 229 -18.33 1.78 -14.02
CA ASN A 229 -19.29 2.46 -14.91
C ASN A 229 -19.37 3.97 -14.60
N SER A 230 -19.36 4.36 -13.32
CA SER A 230 -19.33 5.77 -12.91
C SER A 230 -18.03 6.47 -13.35
N GLN A 231 -16.91 5.77 -13.37
CA GLN A 231 -15.61 6.29 -13.84
C GLN A 231 -15.52 6.35 -15.36
N GLU A 232 -16.22 5.50 -16.08
CA GLU A 232 -16.31 5.53 -17.55
C GLU A 232 -17.19 6.67 -18.02
N VAL A 233 -18.37 6.89 -17.41
CA VAL A 233 -19.23 8.06 -17.65
C VAL A 233 -18.46 9.36 -17.35
N ASP A 234 -17.73 9.41 -16.25
CA ASP A 234 -16.81 10.51 -15.92
C ASP A 234 -15.66 10.68 -16.91
N LYS A 235 -15.21 9.62 -17.60
CA LYS A 235 -14.19 9.71 -18.66
C LYS A 235 -14.77 10.17 -19.99
N GLU A 236 -15.97 9.76 -20.37
CA GLU A 236 -16.67 10.21 -21.57
C GLU A 236 -17.11 11.66 -21.44
N GLU A 237 -17.63 12.09 -20.27
CA GLU A 237 -17.87 13.52 -19.99
C GLU A 237 -16.56 14.31 -19.91
N LYS A 238 -15.46 13.73 -19.46
CA LYS A 238 -14.13 14.40 -19.43
C LYS A 238 -13.49 14.53 -20.80
N THR A 239 -13.81 13.67 -21.76
CA THR A 239 -13.35 13.84 -23.17
C THR A 239 -14.07 14.98 -23.88
N SER A 240 -15.32 15.27 -23.54
CA SER A 240 -16.05 16.45 -24.00
C SER A 240 -15.81 17.69 -23.13
N ALA A 241 -15.36 17.54 -21.87
CA ALA A 241 -15.12 18.59 -20.88
C ALA A 241 -13.64 18.97 -20.68
N VAL A 242 -12.73 18.47 -21.54
CA VAL A 242 -11.29 18.85 -21.51
C VAL A 242 -11.07 20.36 -21.74
N LEU A 243 -12.11 21.09 -22.14
CA LEU A 243 -12.08 22.56 -22.30
C LEU A 243 -12.57 23.35 -21.08
N LYS A 244 -13.06 22.73 -19.98
CA LYS A 244 -13.52 23.47 -18.78
C LYS A 244 -13.21 22.72 -17.48
N LYS A 245 -11.96 22.34 -17.21
CA LYS A 245 -11.57 21.91 -15.86
C LYS A 245 -11.58 23.10 -14.91
N LYS A 246 -12.57 23.16 -14.02
CA LYS A 246 -12.43 23.88 -12.74
C LYS A 246 -11.25 23.28 -11.98
N ILE A 247 -10.14 23.99 -12.00
CA ILE A 247 -8.95 23.71 -11.18
C ILE A 247 -9.43 23.72 -9.74
N LYS A 248 -9.46 22.55 -9.07
CA LYS A 248 -9.57 22.52 -7.60
C LYS A 248 -8.47 23.43 -7.09
N LYS A 249 -8.83 24.40 -6.24
CA LYS A 249 -7.95 25.49 -5.76
C LYS A 249 -6.53 24.96 -5.56
N PRO A 250 -5.54 25.52 -6.25
CA PRO A 250 -4.15 25.13 -6.06
C PRO A 250 -3.74 25.37 -4.61
N PRO A 251 -2.85 24.57 -4.03
CA PRO A 251 -2.29 24.88 -2.73
C PRO A 251 -1.72 26.29 -2.78
N ARG A 252 -2.00 27.10 -1.77
CA ARG A 252 -1.77 28.57 -1.68
C ARG A 252 -0.61 29.02 -2.55
N ASN A 253 -0.91 29.76 -3.63
CA ASN A 253 0.09 30.39 -4.48
C ASN A 253 0.87 31.38 -3.64
N ILE A 254 2.19 31.22 -3.58
CA ILE A 254 3.04 32.16 -2.87
C ILE A 254 3.45 33.23 -3.87
N VAL A 255 2.93 34.45 -3.64
CA VAL A 255 3.26 35.62 -4.46
C VAL A 255 4.74 35.98 -4.21
N PHE A 256 5.47 36.27 -5.28
CA PHE A 256 6.84 36.72 -5.18
C PHE A 256 6.83 38.19 -4.68
N ILE A 257 7.53 38.49 -3.59
CA ILE A 257 7.46 39.79 -2.90
C ILE A 257 7.87 40.98 -3.82
N ASP A 258 8.78 40.74 -4.76
CA ASP A 258 9.37 41.75 -5.63
C ASP A 258 8.59 41.93 -6.98
N ASN A 259 7.64 41.04 -7.29
CA ASN A 259 6.79 41.12 -8.49
C ASN A 259 5.46 40.40 -8.25
N PRO A 260 4.32 41.17 -8.19
CA PRO A 260 3.00 40.61 -7.89
C PRO A 260 2.44 39.71 -8.99
N ASP A 261 3.00 39.76 -10.19
CA ASP A 261 2.57 38.95 -11.33
C ASP A 261 3.28 37.59 -11.38
N ILE A 262 4.28 37.34 -10.54
CA ILE A 262 5.04 36.10 -10.50
C ILE A 262 4.71 35.29 -9.24
N VAL A 263 4.35 34.03 -9.43
CA VAL A 263 3.98 33.13 -8.33
C VAL A 263 4.78 31.83 -8.39
N ILE A 264 5.08 31.28 -7.21
CA ILE A 264 5.68 29.95 -7.08
C ILE A 264 4.56 28.99 -6.78
N CYS A 265 4.38 27.98 -7.64
CA CYS A 265 3.32 26.99 -7.53
C CYS A 265 3.87 25.58 -7.40
N PHE A 266 3.12 24.72 -6.72
CA PHE A 266 3.39 23.29 -6.71
C PHE A 266 3.04 22.67 -8.06
N SER A 267 3.98 21.91 -8.65
CA SER A 267 3.75 21.17 -9.89
C SER A 267 3.45 19.71 -9.59
N ARG A 268 2.25 19.25 -9.97
CA ARG A 268 1.88 17.83 -9.87
C ARG A 268 2.58 16.96 -10.91
N GLU A 269 2.83 17.52 -12.09
CA GLU A 269 3.45 16.80 -13.21
C GLU A 269 4.91 16.44 -12.93
N LEU A 270 5.63 17.34 -12.24
CA LEU A 270 7.04 17.15 -11.91
C LEU A 270 7.27 16.45 -10.57
N THR A 271 6.21 16.30 -9.75
CA THR A 271 6.29 15.63 -8.44
C THR A 271 6.28 14.12 -8.62
N ARG A 272 7.32 13.43 -8.16
CA ARG A 272 7.45 11.96 -8.18
C ARG A 272 7.70 11.43 -6.76
N ASN A 273 7.12 10.29 -6.43
CA ASN A 273 7.41 9.52 -5.20
C ASN A 273 7.44 10.36 -3.90
N ASN A 274 6.43 11.20 -3.66
CA ASN A 274 6.36 12.09 -2.49
C ASN A 274 7.47 13.16 -2.40
N ASP A 275 8.26 13.40 -3.45
CA ASP A 275 9.23 14.50 -3.53
C ASP A 275 8.55 15.72 -4.21
N PRO A 276 8.06 16.71 -3.44
CA PRO A 276 7.29 17.82 -3.98
C PRO A 276 8.15 18.69 -4.88
N ARG A 277 7.61 19.11 -6.03
CA ARG A 277 8.27 19.99 -6.99
C ARG A 277 7.50 21.27 -7.18
N TYR A 278 8.23 22.35 -7.35
CA TYR A 278 7.71 23.70 -7.50
C TYR A 278 8.20 24.33 -8.79
N VAL A 279 7.35 25.14 -9.41
CA VAL A 279 7.63 25.89 -10.63
C VAL A 279 7.27 27.37 -10.43
N ILE A 280 7.83 28.21 -11.25
CA ILE A 280 7.58 29.65 -11.25
C ILE A 280 6.74 29.99 -12.48
N LEU A 281 5.58 30.62 -12.29
CA LEU A 281 4.69 31.02 -13.37
C LEU A 281 4.34 32.50 -13.31
N ASN A 282 3.93 33.01 -14.47
CA ASN A 282 3.24 34.30 -14.56
C ASN A 282 1.77 34.10 -14.16
N LYS A 283 1.32 34.84 -13.16
CA LYS A 283 -0.04 34.73 -12.61
C LYS A 283 -1.12 35.15 -13.62
N LYS A 284 -0.83 36.12 -14.51
CA LYS A 284 -1.79 36.63 -15.50
C LYS A 284 -1.95 35.66 -16.68
N THR A 285 -0.82 35.16 -17.20
CA THR A 285 -0.81 34.32 -18.42
C THR A 285 -0.85 32.84 -18.11
N ASN A 286 -0.63 32.45 -16.85
CA ASN A 286 -0.48 31.06 -16.38
C ASN A 286 0.64 30.27 -17.08
N VAL A 287 1.62 30.95 -17.67
CA VAL A 287 2.75 30.36 -18.36
C VAL A 287 3.88 30.11 -17.37
N VAL A 288 4.51 28.92 -17.48
CA VAL A 288 5.70 28.60 -16.69
C VAL A 288 6.88 29.44 -17.18
N ILE A 289 7.43 30.23 -16.25
CA ILE A 289 8.61 31.08 -16.51
C ILE A 289 9.89 30.31 -16.22
N ASP A 290 9.89 29.49 -15.18
CA ASP A 290 11.05 28.72 -14.75
C ASP A 290 10.62 27.44 -14.01
N ASP A 291 11.09 26.33 -14.50
CA ASP A 291 10.83 24.99 -13.98
C ASP A 291 12.09 24.21 -13.64
N ALA A 292 13.24 24.91 -13.49
CA ALA A 292 14.54 24.28 -13.29
C ALA A 292 14.89 23.22 -14.37
N GLN A 293 14.71 23.57 -15.63
CA GLN A 293 14.97 22.72 -16.81
C GLN A 293 14.12 21.45 -16.86
N GLY A 294 12.84 21.56 -16.52
CA GLY A 294 11.88 20.45 -16.54
C GLY A 294 11.90 19.54 -15.32
N VAL A 295 12.75 19.83 -14.31
CA VAL A 295 12.89 18.99 -13.10
C VAL A 295 12.05 19.52 -11.92
N GLY A 296 11.76 20.82 -11.91
CA GLY A 296 11.11 21.53 -10.80
C GLY A 296 12.04 21.75 -9.59
N TYR A 297 11.70 22.75 -8.80
CA TYR A 297 12.45 23.07 -7.57
C TYR A 297 11.97 22.22 -6.39
N ARG A 298 12.89 21.71 -5.57
CA ARG A 298 12.56 20.88 -4.38
C ARG A 298 11.94 21.66 -3.22
N SER A 299 12.07 22.99 -3.21
CA SER A 299 11.44 23.85 -2.20
C SER A 299 11.16 25.24 -2.76
N ILE A 300 10.18 25.92 -2.14
CA ILE A 300 9.81 27.29 -2.44
C ILE A 300 10.98 28.24 -2.26
N SER A 301 11.77 28.07 -1.19
CA SER A 301 12.94 28.90 -0.91
C SER A 301 14.01 28.76 -1.99
N LYS A 302 14.24 27.54 -2.50
CA LYS A 302 15.19 27.28 -3.57
C LYS A 302 14.72 27.88 -4.89
N ALA A 303 13.42 27.75 -5.23
CA ALA A 303 12.82 28.39 -6.40
C ALA A 303 13.01 29.92 -6.36
N ARG A 304 12.69 30.55 -5.22
CA ARG A 304 12.83 31.99 -5.00
C ARG A 304 14.28 32.47 -5.17
N ASN A 305 15.23 31.79 -4.55
CA ASN A 305 16.65 32.18 -4.57
C ASN A 305 17.26 32.04 -5.97
N CYS A 306 16.95 30.91 -6.67
CA CYS A 306 17.44 30.72 -8.04
C CYS A 306 16.84 31.76 -9.00
N PHE A 307 15.57 32.09 -8.87
CA PHE A 307 14.93 33.09 -9.72
C PHE A 307 15.48 34.50 -9.48
N LYS A 308 15.71 34.90 -8.22
CA LYS A 308 16.37 36.17 -7.88
C LYS A 308 17.78 36.25 -8.47
N ALA A 309 18.53 35.15 -8.42
CA ALA A 309 19.86 35.09 -9.02
C ALA A 309 19.82 35.27 -10.55
N LYS A 310 18.86 34.64 -11.23
CA LYS A 310 18.66 34.77 -12.69
C LYS A 310 18.33 36.18 -13.09
N ILE A 311 17.42 36.86 -12.35
CA ILE A 311 17.07 38.27 -12.61
C ILE A 311 18.28 39.21 -12.44
N LYS A 312 19.05 39.05 -11.36
CA LYS A 312 20.26 39.84 -11.14
C LYS A 312 21.32 39.63 -12.24
N TRP A 313 21.42 38.38 -12.74
CA TRP A 313 22.34 38.08 -13.82
C TRP A 313 21.92 38.67 -15.14
N SER A 314 20.63 38.62 -15.51
CA SER A 314 20.10 39.25 -16.74
C SER A 314 20.25 40.76 -16.69
N GLN A 315 20.06 41.41 -15.53
CA GLN A 315 20.27 42.86 -15.35
C GLN A 315 21.74 43.30 -15.43
N LYS A 316 22.69 42.37 -15.18
CA LYS A 316 24.14 42.63 -15.37
C LYS A 316 24.60 42.50 -16.81
N MET A 317 23.91 41.71 -17.64
CA MET A 317 24.22 41.52 -19.06
C MET A 317 23.62 42.59 -19.96
N THR A 318 22.71 43.39 -19.45
CA THR A 318 22.05 44.52 -20.16
C THR A 318 22.68 45.90 -19.82
N LYS A 319 23.73 45.94 -19.01
CA LYS A 319 24.63 47.06 -18.77
C LYS A 319 25.99 46.81 -19.42
#